data_827106b82b78164b02a58d386ed39390
#
_entry.id   827106b82b78164b02a58d386ed39390
#
_cell.length_a   1.000
_cell.length_b   1.000
_cell.length_c   1.000
_cell.angle_alpha   90.00
_cell.angle_beta   90.00
_cell.angle_gamma   90.00
#
_symmetry.space_group_name_H-M   'P 1'
#
loop_
_entity.id
_entity.type
_entity.pdbx_description
1 polymer ?
#
loop_
_entity_poly.entity_id
_entity_poly.type
_entity_poly.pdbx_seq_one_letter_code
_entity_poly.pdbx_strand_id
1 'polypeptide(L)'
;MDIDFVITWVDMNDPEWKKSFAKAKGTIDNSQNQYSEARFRDYGFLKYWFRGVEKFAPWVRKIHFVTCGQKPEWLDTSNPKLNLVNHTDYIPEKYLPTFNSTVLEFYLDRIPGLAEHFVYFNDDFYLTSPTGPDRFFAPNGLPHDIAVFRMNTGLSLWSKTLRNNVRLINKHFDKKEILKRDHDKWFSPEYGSKANLTRLLRAYGKFLTIRIPHNAQPYLKSTFASVWDACRPELEEASTHTFRSETDLTPELFRTWQICKSDFEPYNTYKDTKMFPLMVKPKQAVKAIREQKYKLVCINDSVHIRNYEQVMQNLEAAFQSILPDKSSFEL
;
A
#
# COMPACT_ATOMS: atom_id res chain seq x y z
N MET A 1 -3.69 7.83 -20.92
CA MET A 1 -3.99 6.84 -19.86
C MET A 1 -4.43 7.61 -18.64
N ASP A 2 -5.64 7.32 -18.17
CA ASP A 2 -6.16 7.91 -16.92
C ASP A 2 -5.63 7.11 -15.75
N ILE A 3 -4.97 7.78 -14.80
CA ILE A 3 -4.41 7.16 -13.62
C ILE A 3 -4.92 7.87 -12.37
N ASP A 4 -5.51 7.11 -11.46
CA ASP A 4 -5.99 7.61 -10.17
C ASP A 4 -5.04 7.25 -9.04
N PHE A 5 -5.06 8.05 -7.98
CA PHE A 5 -4.45 7.70 -6.71
C PHE A 5 -5.53 7.33 -5.70
N VAL A 6 -5.27 6.30 -4.92
CA VAL A 6 -6.11 5.87 -3.81
C VAL A 6 -5.26 5.93 -2.55
N ILE A 7 -5.75 6.60 -1.51
CA ILE A 7 -5.12 6.64 -0.20
C ILE A 7 -6.15 6.31 0.87
N THR A 8 -5.80 5.41 1.80
CA THR A 8 -6.59 5.12 3.01
C THR A 8 -6.05 5.91 4.18
N TRP A 9 -6.94 6.43 5.01
CA TRP A 9 -6.56 7.20 6.19
C TRP A 9 -7.55 7.01 7.34
N VAL A 10 -7.04 7.08 8.55
CA VAL A 10 -7.81 7.04 9.79
C VAL A 10 -7.20 7.98 10.84
N ASP A 11 -8.04 8.67 11.59
CA ASP A 11 -7.66 9.36 12.82
C ASP A 11 -8.17 8.58 14.04
N MET A 12 -7.25 7.97 14.77
CA MET A 12 -7.59 7.26 16.01
C MET A 12 -8.07 8.18 17.13
N ASN A 13 -7.92 9.49 17.00
CA ASN A 13 -8.35 10.48 18.01
C ASN A 13 -9.82 10.82 17.87
N ASP A 14 -10.45 10.51 16.76
CA ASP A 14 -11.88 10.72 16.53
C ASP A 14 -12.72 9.98 17.59
N PRO A 15 -13.65 10.67 18.30
CA PRO A 15 -14.44 10.07 19.38
C PRO A 15 -15.36 8.93 18.94
N GLU A 16 -15.99 9.03 17.76
CA GLU A 16 -16.89 7.99 17.26
C GLU A 16 -16.11 6.77 16.80
N TRP A 17 -14.95 6.98 16.18
CA TRP A 17 -14.05 5.88 15.85
C TRP A 17 -13.57 5.13 17.10
N LYS A 18 -13.13 5.87 18.14
CA LYS A 18 -12.74 5.27 19.44
C LYS A 18 -13.84 4.43 20.05
N LYS A 19 -15.06 4.92 20.04
CA LYS A 19 -16.24 4.21 20.55
C LYS A 19 -16.53 2.93 19.77
N SER A 20 -16.50 3.01 18.45
CA SER A 20 -16.67 1.86 17.56
C SER A 20 -15.56 0.81 17.75
N PHE A 21 -14.30 1.26 17.80
CA PHE A 21 -13.15 0.40 18.05
C PHE A 21 -13.23 -0.30 19.42
N ALA A 22 -13.54 0.44 20.47
CA ALA A 22 -13.68 -0.11 21.83
C ALA A 22 -14.80 -1.16 21.90
N LYS A 23 -15.95 -0.91 21.24
CA LYS A 23 -17.04 -1.86 21.13
C LYS A 23 -16.61 -3.16 20.43
N ALA A 24 -15.91 -3.03 19.31
CA ALA A 24 -15.41 -4.18 18.57
C ALA A 24 -14.34 -4.96 19.36
N LYS A 25 -13.43 -4.24 20.03
CA LYS A 25 -12.35 -4.83 20.84
C LYS A 25 -12.86 -5.58 22.08
N GLY A 26 -13.94 -5.14 22.71
CA GLY A 26 -14.52 -5.78 23.90
C GLY A 26 -14.99 -7.23 23.67
N THR A 27 -15.02 -7.69 22.44
CA THR A 27 -15.40 -9.05 22.04
C THR A 27 -14.21 -10.00 21.79
N ILE A 28 -12.94 -9.56 21.98
CA ILE A 28 -11.75 -10.31 21.53
C ILE A 28 -10.66 -10.37 22.61
N ASP A 29 -9.96 -11.52 22.68
CA ASP A 29 -8.82 -11.77 23.58
C ASP A 29 -7.65 -10.82 23.30
N ASN A 30 -7.17 -10.14 24.37
CA ASN A 30 -6.19 -9.05 24.33
C ASN A 30 -4.72 -9.50 24.10
N SER A 31 -4.45 -10.75 23.81
CA SER A 31 -3.09 -11.33 23.83
C SER A 31 -2.18 -10.97 22.64
N GLN A 32 -2.66 -10.22 21.63
CA GLN A 32 -1.88 -9.95 20.44
C GLN A 32 -1.67 -8.44 20.17
N ASN A 33 -0.46 -8.08 19.76
CA ASN A 33 0.03 -6.74 19.39
C ASN A 33 -0.71 -6.09 18.17
N GLN A 34 -1.92 -6.59 17.85
CA GLN A 34 -2.74 -6.15 16.70
C GLN A 34 -3.37 -4.77 16.92
N TYR A 35 -3.41 -4.33 18.17
CA TYR A 35 -4.06 -3.10 18.65
C TYR A 35 -3.07 -1.98 18.95
N SER A 36 -1.86 -2.06 18.40
CA SER A 36 -0.84 -1.05 18.61
C SER A 36 -1.31 0.32 18.09
N GLU A 37 -1.24 1.33 18.93
CA GLU A 37 -1.57 2.73 18.59
C GLU A 37 -0.84 3.21 17.34
N ALA A 38 0.41 2.76 17.13
CA ALA A 38 1.19 3.12 15.94
C ALA A 38 0.53 2.75 14.59
N ARG A 39 -0.49 1.87 14.60
CA ARG A 39 -1.20 1.47 13.38
C ARG A 39 -2.30 2.42 12.95
N PHE A 40 -2.76 3.24 13.87
CA PHE A 40 -3.91 4.12 13.66
C PHE A 40 -3.59 5.59 13.98
N ARG A 41 -2.30 5.87 14.24
CA ARG A 41 -1.84 7.21 14.61
C ARG A 41 -1.71 8.08 13.37
N ASP A 42 -2.44 9.20 13.35
CA ASP A 42 -2.17 10.27 12.41
C ASP A 42 -0.99 11.14 12.89
N TYR A 43 -0.02 11.39 12.02
CA TYR A 43 1.13 12.26 12.29
C TYR A 43 0.87 13.73 11.99
N GLY A 44 -0.31 14.06 11.43
CA GLY A 44 -0.60 15.38 10.91
C GLY A 44 0.12 15.71 9.60
N PHE A 45 0.69 14.68 8.93
CA PHE A 45 1.44 14.88 7.68
C PHE A 45 0.61 14.65 6.42
N LEU A 46 -0.65 14.29 6.53
CA LEU A 46 -1.54 14.05 5.40
C LEU A 46 -1.62 15.26 4.45
N LYS A 47 -1.60 16.51 4.97
CA LYS A 47 -1.53 17.72 4.15
C LYS A 47 -0.33 17.72 3.19
N TYR A 48 0.84 17.21 3.62
CA TYR A 48 2.03 17.12 2.77
C TYR A 48 1.91 16.02 1.71
N TRP A 49 1.08 15.00 1.96
CA TRP A 49 0.75 14.03 0.93
C TRP A 49 0.01 14.71 -0.24
N PHE A 50 -1.03 15.50 0.05
CA PHE A 50 -1.79 16.24 -0.97
C PHE A 50 -0.93 17.27 -1.68
N ARG A 51 -0.13 18.05 -0.94
CA ARG A 51 0.85 19.00 -1.53
C ARG A 51 1.84 18.29 -2.44
N GLY A 52 2.32 17.13 -2.02
CA GLY A 52 3.23 16.29 -2.81
C GLY A 52 2.60 15.79 -4.09
N VAL A 53 1.35 15.33 -4.05
CA VAL A 53 0.63 14.91 -5.26
C VAL A 53 0.46 16.09 -6.21
N GLU A 54 -0.03 17.22 -5.74
CA GLU A 54 -0.23 18.40 -6.59
C GLU A 54 1.07 18.91 -7.22
N LYS A 55 2.15 18.98 -6.44
CA LYS A 55 3.44 19.51 -6.89
C LYS A 55 4.22 18.53 -7.77
N PHE A 56 4.27 17.26 -7.40
CA PHE A 56 5.17 16.28 -8.00
C PHE A 56 4.49 15.30 -8.94
N ALA A 57 3.15 15.21 -8.90
CA ALA A 57 2.35 14.34 -9.77
C ALA A 57 1.07 15.05 -10.27
N PRO A 58 1.15 16.28 -10.87
CA PRO A 58 -0.03 17.06 -11.28
C PRO A 58 -0.87 16.37 -12.37
N TRP A 59 -0.33 15.36 -13.01
CA TRP A 59 -0.96 14.54 -14.05
C TRP A 59 -2.01 13.55 -13.50
N VAL A 60 -2.08 13.34 -12.19
CA VAL A 60 -3.07 12.46 -11.55
C VAL A 60 -4.47 12.95 -11.89
N ARG A 61 -5.32 12.02 -12.40
CA ARG A 61 -6.69 12.34 -12.80
C ARG A 61 -7.55 12.65 -11.59
N LYS A 62 -7.59 11.73 -10.61
CA LYS A 62 -8.43 11.84 -9.42
C LYS A 62 -7.73 11.21 -8.21
N ILE A 63 -8.00 11.76 -7.04
CA ILE A 63 -7.59 11.21 -5.75
C ILE A 63 -8.84 10.64 -5.08
N HIS A 64 -8.83 9.34 -4.78
CA HIS A 64 -9.84 8.69 -3.95
C HIS A 64 -9.32 8.63 -2.52
N PHE A 65 -9.85 9.50 -1.67
CA PHE A 65 -9.49 9.57 -0.25
C PHE A 65 -10.46 8.73 0.56
N VAL A 66 -9.98 7.56 1.00
CA VAL A 66 -10.80 6.54 1.65
C VAL A 66 -10.71 6.66 3.16
N THR A 67 -11.87 6.79 3.82
CA THR A 67 -11.99 6.92 5.27
C THR A 67 -13.19 6.13 5.81
N CYS A 68 -13.29 6.05 7.13
CA CYS A 68 -14.46 5.48 7.82
C CYS A 68 -15.52 6.55 8.18
N GLY A 69 -15.71 7.56 7.35
CA GLY A 69 -16.61 8.70 7.60
C GLY A 69 -15.92 9.92 8.21
N GLN A 70 -14.62 9.84 8.43
CA GLN A 70 -13.79 10.93 8.95
C GLN A 70 -13.30 11.84 7.82
N LYS A 71 -13.02 13.08 8.14
CA LYS A 71 -12.28 14.00 7.26
C LYS A 71 -11.49 15.01 8.08
N PRO A 72 -10.27 15.37 7.64
CA PRO A 72 -9.53 16.48 8.25
C PRO A 72 -10.29 17.80 8.06
N GLU A 73 -10.28 18.67 9.09
CA GLU A 73 -10.96 19.99 9.03
C GLU A 73 -10.42 20.89 7.93
N TRP A 74 -9.13 20.78 7.62
CA TRP A 74 -8.46 21.58 6.60
C TRP A 74 -8.73 21.11 5.16
N LEU A 75 -9.36 19.95 4.95
CA LEU A 75 -9.54 19.37 3.62
C LEU A 75 -10.73 19.98 2.88
N ASP A 76 -10.46 20.60 1.73
CA ASP A 76 -11.49 21.06 0.80
C ASP A 76 -12.07 19.90 -0.01
N THR A 77 -13.25 19.44 0.41
CA THR A 77 -13.95 18.33 -0.28
C THR A 77 -14.68 18.79 -1.55
N SER A 78 -14.67 20.07 -1.89
CA SER A 78 -15.24 20.61 -3.14
C SER A 78 -14.29 20.51 -4.33
N ASN A 79 -13.00 20.20 -4.09
CA ASN A 79 -12.02 20.09 -5.15
C ASN A 79 -12.43 18.99 -6.15
N PRO A 80 -12.56 19.30 -7.46
CA PRO A 80 -13.06 18.36 -8.47
C PRO A 80 -12.15 17.14 -8.69
N LYS A 81 -10.88 17.22 -8.31
CA LYS A 81 -9.94 16.09 -8.34
C LYS A 81 -10.07 15.16 -7.13
N LEU A 82 -10.80 15.57 -6.07
CA LEU A 82 -10.98 14.78 -4.86
C LEU A 82 -12.29 13.98 -4.94
N ASN A 83 -12.21 12.70 -4.61
CA ASN A 83 -13.35 11.84 -4.35
C ASN A 83 -13.23 11.32 -2.90
N LEU A 84 -14.02 11.89 -1.99
CA LEU A 84 -14.12 11.38 -0.62
C LEU A 84 -14.95 10.09 -0.63
N VAL A 85 -14.37 8.98 -0.17
CA VAL A 85 -14.95 7.64 -0.21
C VAL A 85 -15.07 7.09 1.20
N ASN A 86 -16.29 6.72 1.59
CA ASN A 86 -16.52 6.02 2.84
C ASN A 86 -16.38 4.51 2.65
N HIS A 87 -16.05 3.78 3.71
CA HIS A 87 -16.02 2.31 3.68
C HIS A 87 -17.35 1.72 3.19
N THR A 88 -18.48 2.33 3.54
CA THR A 88 -19.84 1.92 3.11
C THR A 88 -20.09 2.06 1.61
N ASP A 89 -19.31 2.86 0.90
CA ASP A 89 -19.52 3.13 -0.53
C ASP A 89 -19.00 1.99 -1.42
N TYR A 90 -18.12 1.12 -0.89
CA TYR A 90 -17.45 0.10 -1.70
C TYR A 90 -17.27 -1.26 -1.00
N ILE A 91 -17.43 -1.33 0.33
CA ILE A 91 -17.34 -2.57 1.10
C ILE A 91 -18.76 -3.06 1.45
N PRO A 92 -19.09 -4.35 1.26
CA PRO A 92 -20.38 -4.87 1.69
C PRO A 92 -20.65 -4.67 3.18
N GLU A 93 -21.84 -4.19 3.53
CA GLU A 93 -22.23 -3.81 4.90
C GLU A 93 -21.98 -4.93 5.92
N LYS A 94 -22.16 -6.19 5.53
CA LYS A 94 -21.94 -7.38 6.39
C LYS A 94 -20.52 -7.52 6.93
N TYR A 95 -19.54 -6.80 6.37
CA TYR A 95 -18.14 -6.79 6.78
C TYR A 95 -17.73 -5.52 7.54
N LEU A 96 -18.69 -4.61 7.80
CA LEU A 96 -18.46 -3.35 8.51
C LEU A 96 -19.06 -3.38 9.92
N PRO A 97 -18.49 -2.67 10.90
CA PRO A 97 -17.22 -1.95 10.80
C PRO A 97 -16.01 -2.90 10.79
N THR A 98 -14.97 -2.53 10.04
CA THR A 98 -13.70 -3.26 10.05
C THR A 98 -12.55 -2.35 10.50
N PHE A 99 -11.63 -2.91 11.30
CA PHE A 99 -10.36 -2.30 11.72
C PHE A 99 -9.16 -3.07 11.13
N ASN A 100 -9.44 -3.88 10.11
CA ASN A 100 -8.47 -4.64 9.36
C ASN A 100 -8.23 -3.96 8.00
N SER A 101 -7.11 -3.26 7.87
CA SER A 101 -6.78 -2.55 6.62
C SER A 101 -6.74 -3.47 5.40
N THR A 102 -6.46 -4.76 5.57
CA THR A 102 -6.45 -5.70 4.43
C THR A 102 -7.85 -5.88 3.83
N VAL A 103 -8.90 -5.82 4.65
CA VAL A 103 -10.29 -5.85 4.15
C VAL A 103 -10.60 -4.61 3.31
N LEU A 104 -10.13 -3.43 3.74
CA LEU A 104 -10.31 -2.19 2.97
C LEU A 104 -9.70 -2.34 1.57
N GLU A 105 -8.53 -2.96 1.50
CA GLU A 105 -7.77 -3.10 0.26
C GLU A 105 -8.32 -4.17 -0.69
N PHE A 106 -9.08 -5.17 -0.20
CA PHE A 106 -9.66 -6.20 -1.06
C PHE A 106 -10.73 -5.68 -2.02
N TYR A 107 -11.38 -4.60 -1.68
CA TYR A 107 -12.54 -4.03 -2.39
C TYR A 107 -12.24 -2.75 -3.16
N LEU A 108 -10.97 -2.37 -3.32
CA LEU A 108 -10.60 -1.10 -3.97
C LEU A 108 -11.16 -0.96 -5.39
N ASP A 109 -11.28 -2.06 -6.13
CA ASP A 109 -11.89 -2.06 -7.47
C ASP A 109 -13.35 -1.59 -7.50
N ARG A 110 -14.04 -1.61 -6.36
CA ARG A 110 -15.45 -1.20 -6.21
C ARG A 110 -15.63 0.27 -5.88
N ILE A 111 -14.55 1.01 -5.71
CA ILE A 111 -14.62 2.46 -5.48
C ILE A 111 -15.31 3.14 -6.68
N PRO A 112 -16.40 3.91 -6.45
CA PRO A 112 -17.12 4.58 -7.51
C PRO A 112 -16.23 5.54 -8.31
N GLY A 113 -16.20 5.37 -9.64
CA GLY A 113 -15.44 6.23 -10.55
C GLY A 113 -13.93 5.98 -10.61
N LEU A 114 -13.42 4.92 -9.95
CA LEU A 114 -12.01 4.52 -10.02
C LEU A 114 -11.64 4.10 -11.45
N ALA A 115 -10.52 4.63 -11.95
CA ALA A 115 -9.96 4.28 -13.25
C ALA A 115 -9.43 2.83 -13.28
N GLU A 116 -9.24 2.28 -14.50
CA GLU A 116 -8.58 0.98 -14.69
C GLU A 116 -7.17 0.97 -14.11
N HIS A 117 -6.42 2.07 -14.30
CA HIS A 117 -5.07 2.25 -13.77
C HIS A 117 -5.13 3.08 -12.50
N PHE A 118 -4.69 2.51 -11.39
CA PHE A 118 -4.61 3.28 -10.15
C PHE A 118 -3.38 2.90 -9.32
N VAL A 119 -2.97 3.82 -8.46
CA VAL A 119 -1.86 3.62 -7.52
C VAL A 119 -2.41 3.71 -6.12
N TYR A 120 -2.20 2.66 -5.34
CA TYR A 120 -2.59 2.61 -3.94
C TYR A 120 -1.47 3.10 -3.03
N PHE A 121 -1.81 3.98 -2.10
CA PHE A 121 -0.93 4.53 -1.08
C PHE A 121 -1.44 4.18 0.32
N ASN A 122 -0.56 3.74 1.19
CA ASN A 122 -0.80 3.87 2.62
C ASN A 122 -0.51 5.32 3.05
N ASP A 123 -1.02 5.72 4.21
CA ASP A 123 -0.86 7.05 4.79
C ASP A 123 0.58 7.40 5.21
N ASP A 124 1.48 6.43 5.22
CA ASP A 124 2.92 6.58 5.50
C ASP A 124 3.80 6.74 4.24
N PHE A 125 3.21 6.80 3.02
CA PHE A 125 3.93 6.97 1.75
C PHE A 125 3.79 8.39 1.20
N TYR A 126 4.91 9.05 0.89
CA TYR A 126 4.94 10.44 0.43
C TYR A 126 5.73 10.58 -0.87
N LEU A 127 5.21 11.40 -1.79
CA LEU A 127 5.97 11.91 -2.92
C LEU A 127 6.89 13.02 -2.43
N THR A 128 8.18 12.93 -2.74
CA THR A 128 9.18 13.91 -2.30
C THR A 128 9.99 14.54 -3.43
N SER A 129 9.76 14.10 -4.67
CA SER A 129 10.35 14.74 -5.86
C SER A 129 9.49 14.49 -7.11
N PRO A 130 9.70 15.22 -8.22
CA PRO A 130 8.93 15.09 -9.45
C PRO A 130 8.83 13.63 -9.91
N THR A 131 7.59 13.18 -10.11
CA THR A 131 7.27 11.78 -10.41
C THR A 131 6.28 11.73 -11.55
N GLY A 132 6.71 11.26 -12.72
CA GLY A 132 5.86 11.06 -13.89
C GLY A 132 5.03 9.77 -13.81
N PRO A 133 4.00 9.63 -14.69
CA PRO A 133 3.19 8.41 -14.79
C PRO A 133 4.03 7.18 -15.14
N ASP A 134 5.13 7.37 -15.86
CA ASP A 134 6.12 6.35 -16.24
C ASP A 134 6.81 5.69 -15.02
N ARG A 135 6.70 6.29 -13.83
CA ARG A 135 7.15 5.63 -12.59
C ARG A 135 6.27 4.44 -12.22
N PHE A 136 5.00 4.51 -12.55
CA PHE A 136 4.00 3.53 -12.11
C PHE A 136 3.54 2.61 -13.23
N PHE A 137 3.47 3.10 -14.46
CA PHE A 137 2.97 2.34 -15.59
C PHE A 137 3.87 2.52 -16.82
N ALA A 138 4.07 1.43 -17.53
CA ALA A 138 4.76 1.45 -18.82
C ALA A 138 3.87 2.05 -19.94
N PRO A 139 4.44 2.42 -21.10
CA PRO A 139 3.65 2.97 -22.22
C PRO A 139 2.54 2.05 -22.73
N ASN A 140 2.68 0.73 -22.56
CA ASN A 140 1.66 -0.26 -22.90
C ASN A 140 0.55 -0.40 -21.85
N GLY A 141 0.57 0.42 -20.78
CA GLY A 141 -0.41 0.40 -19.71
C GLY A 141 -0.15 -0.62 -18.60
N LEU A 142 0.89 -1.43 -18.69
CA LEU A 142 1.19 -2.41 -17.66
C LEU A 142 1.87 -1.76 -16.44
N PRO A 143 1.48 -2.15 -15.21
CA PRO A 143 2.10 -1.66 -13.98
C PRO A 143 3.60 -2.02 -13.90
N HIS A 144 4.41 -1.10 -13.43
CA HIS A 144 5.83 -1.33 -13.13
C HIS A 144 5.98 -2.08 -11.79
N ASP A 145 6.64 -3.25 -11.82
CA ASP A 145 6.85 -4.04 -10.61
C ASP A 145 8.15 -4.85 -10.65
N ILE A 146 8.48 -5.46 -9.49
CA ILE A 146 9.68 -6.29 -9.31
C ILE A 146 9.28 -7.75 -9.01
N ALA A 147 9.54 -8.66 -9.95
CA ALA A 147 9.22 -10.09 -9.84
C ALA A 147 10.44 -10.90 -9.33
N VAL A 148 10.81 -10.72 -8.07
CA VAL A 148 11.92 -11.46 -7.45
C VAL A 148 11.47 -12.23 -6.21
N PHE A 149 11.95 -13.47 -6.06
CA PHE A 149 11.62 -14.28 -4.90
C PHE A 149 12.30 -13.81 -3.62
N ARG A 150 11.62 -14.03 -2.52
CA ARG A 150 12.11 -13.85 -1.16
C ARG A 150 11.79 -15.07 -0.32
N MET A 151 12.76 -15.52 0.48
CA MET A 151 12.48 -16.50 1.54
C MET A 151 11.63 -15.84 2.63
N ASN A 152 10.56 -16.51 3.02
CA ASN A 152 9.67 -16.07 4.10
C ASN A 152 9.68 -17.13 5.21
N THR A 153 10.66 -17.03 6.10
CA THR A 153 10.86 -17.92 7.25
C THR A 153 10.33 -17.33 8.55
N GLY A 154 9.76 -16.11 8.51
CA GLY A 154 9.28 -15.39 9.69
C GLY A 154 8.07 -16.05 10.35
N LEU A 155 7.94 -15.86 11.68
CA LEU A 155 6.82 -16.36 12.49
C LEU A 155 5.78 -15.26 12.79
N SER A 156 6.03 -14.04 12.39
CA SER A 156 5.09 -12.92 12.58
C SER A 156 3.76 -13.18 11.87
N LEU A 157 2.70 -12.52 12.35
CA LEU A 157 1.38 -12.53 11.73
C LEU A 157 1.49 -12.22 10.22
N TRP A 158 2.20 -11.16 9.85
CA TRP A 158 2.46 -10.79 8.46
C TRP A 158 3.10 -11.90 7.64
N SER A 159 4.09 -12.61 8.23
CA SER A 159 4.74 -13.72 7.54
C SER A 159 3.80 -14.91 7.33
N LYS A 160 2.87 -15.16 8.26
CA LYS A 160 1.86 -16.22 8.15
C LYS A 160 0.86 -15.89 7.03
N THR A 161 0.34 -14.65 7.01
CA THR A 161 -0.63 -14.22 6.00
C THR A 161 -0.04 -14.21 4.58
N LEU A 162 1.23 -13.83 4.43
CA LEU A 162 1.93 -13.97 3.13
C LEU A 162 2.05 -15.42 2.67
N ARG A 163 2.21 -16.38 3.58
CA ARG A 163 2.21 -17.82 3.21
C ARG A 163 0.83 -18.28 2.75
N ASN A 164 -0.25 -17.71 3.30
CA ASN A 164 -1.62 -17.99 2.83
C ASN A 164 -1.80 -17.52 1.38
N ASN A 165 -1.33 -16.31 1.06
CA ASN A 165 -1.31 -15.84 -0.33
C ASN A 165 -0.54 -16.79 -1.26
N VAL A 166 0.65 -17.22 -0.85
CA VAL A 166 1.49 -18.13 -1.66
C VAL A 166 0.81 -19.47 -1.89
N ARG A 167 0.02 -19.98 -0.92
CA ARG A 167 -0.77 -21.22 -1.12
C ARG A 167 -1.80 -21.02 -2.23
N LEU A 168 -2.53 -19.90 -2.25
CA LEU A 168 -3.50 -19.59 -3.31
C LEU A 168 -2.82 -19.42 -4.66
N ILE A 169 -1.73 -18.70 -4.72
CA ILE A 169 -0.96 -18.55 -5.96
C ILE A 169 -0.55 -19.91 -6.52
N ASN A 170 -0.04 -20.82 -5.67
CA ASN A 170 0.35 -22.17 -6.11
C ASN A 170 -0.84 -23.08 -6.44
N LYS A 171 -2.07 -22.74 -6.03
CA LYS A 171 -3.30 -23.44 -6.42
C LYS A 171 -3.73 -23.07 -7.85
N HIS A 172 -3.47 -21.83 -8.28
CA HIS A 172 -3.98 -21.28 -9.54
C HIS A 172 -2.93 -21.16 -10.64
N PHE A 173 -1.63 -21.21 -10.31
CA PHE A 173 -0.57 -20.94 -11.28
C PHE A 173 0.53 -22.03 -11.24
N ASP A 174 0.92 -22.50 -12.41
CA ASP A 174 2.14 -23.34 -12.56
C ASP A 174 3.37 -22.45 -12.73
N LYS A 175 4.28 -22.54 -11.76
CA LYS A 175 5.50 -21.73 -11.76
C LYS A 175 6.41 -22.02 -12.96
N LYS A 176 6.53 -23.28 -13.38
CA LYS A 176 7.46 -23.65 -14.47
C LYS A 176 6.97 -23.06 -15.81
N GLU A 177 5.67 -23.15 -16.04
CA GLU A 177 5.05 -22.58 -17.23
C GLU A 177 5.23 -21.07 -17.26
N ILE A 178 4.96 -20.37 -16.14
CA ILE A 178 5.11 -18.90 -16.06
C ILE A 178 6.56 -18.47 -16.23
N LEU A 179 7.52 -19.11 -15.55
CA LEU A 179 8.92 -18.73 -15.72
C LEU A 179 9.46 -19.06 -17.12
N LYS A 180 8.86 -19.99 -17.83
CA LYS A 180 9.18 -20.28 -19.25
C LYS A 180 8.55 -19.24 -20.19
N ARG A 181 7.27 -18.92 -19.98
CA ARG A 181 6.51 -17.96 -20.81
C ARG A 181 7.08 -16.54 -20.68
N ASP A 182 7.34 -16.12 -19.44
CA ASP A 182 7.69 -14.74 -19.08
C ASP A 182 9.15 -14.62 -18.64
N HIS A 183 10.04 -15.45 -19.20
CA HIS A 183 11.44 -15.53 -18.79
C HIS A 183 12.11 -14.16 -18.63
N ASP A 184 11.97 -13.29 -19.64
CA ASP A 184 12.65 -11.99 -19.67
C ASP A 184 12.12 -11.02 -18.61
N LYS A 185 10.84 -11.15 -18.22
CA LYS A 185 10.26 -10.36 -17.12
C LYS A 185 10.74 -10.84 -15.74
N TRP A 186 10.84 -12.16 -15.52
CA TRP A 186 11.27 -12.72 -14.23
C TRP A 186 12.79 -12.64 -14.00
N PHE A 187 13.57 -12.63 -15.08
CA PHE A 187 15.04 -12.57 -15.01
C PHE A 187 15.61 -11.26 -15.58
N SER A 188 14.79 -10.23 -15.58
CA SER A 188 15.16 -8.92 -16.11
C SER A 188 16.46 -8.38 -15.49
N PRO A 189 17.34 -7.79 -16.29
CA PRO A 189 18.55 -7.11 -15.80
C PRO A 189 18.24 -5.91 -14.89
N GLU A 190 17.05 -5.31 -15.02
CA GLU A 190 16.56 -4.23 -14.14
C GLU A 190 16.65 -4.58 -12.63
N TYR A 191 16.53 -5.85 -12.28
CA TYR A 191 16.55 -6.28 -10.88
C TYR A 191 17.95 -6.39 -10.29
N GLY A 192 19.00 -6.38 -11.12
CA GLY A 192 20.38 -6.52 -10.69
C GLY A 192 20.61 -7.76 -9.82
N SER A 193 21.40 -7.62 -8.75
CA SER A 193 21.67 -8.72 -7.81
C SER A 193 20.45 -9.23 -7.04
N LYS A 194 19.34 -8.48 -6.99
CA LYS A 194 18.11 -8.91 -6.33
C LYS A 194 17.51 -10.16 -6.99
N ALA A 195 17.73 -10.36 -8.30
CA ALA A 195 17.28 -11.53 -9.03
C ALA A 195 18.07 -12.82 -8.70
N ASN A 196 19.18 -12.76 -7.98
CA ASN A 196 20.05 -13.94 -7.76
C ASN A 196 19.30 -15.07 -7.05
N LEU A 197 18.47 -14.74 -6.05
CA LEU A 197 17.66 -15.76 -5.38
C LEU A 197 16.63 -16.38 -6.32
N THR A 198 16.00 -15.61 -7.20
CA THR A 198 15.06 -16.11 -8.22
C THR A 198 15.78 -17.08 -9.16
N ARG A 199 17.00 -16.72 -9.61
CA ARG A 199 17.84 -17.58 -10.46
C ARG A 199 18.21 -18.88 -9.76
N LEU A 200 18.64 -18.82 -8.49
CA LEU A 200 18.97 -19.98 -7.67
C LEU A 200 17.77 -20.91 -7.49
N LEU A 201 16.59 -20.34 -7.21
CA LEU A 201 15.37 -21.09 -6.90
C LEU A 201 14.50 -21.39 -8.12
N ARG A 202 15.00 -21.16 -9.34
CA ARG A 202 14.22 -21.41 -10.58
C ARG A 202 13.71 -22.86 -10.69
N ALA A 203 14.52 -23.82 -10.29
CA ALA A 203 14.18 -25.25 -10.35
C ALA A 203 13.24 -25.71 -9.22
N TYR A 204 13.05 -24.91 -8.16
CA TYR A 204 12.09 -25.25 -7.11
C TYR A 204 10.66 -25.20 -7.66
N GLY A 205 9.90 -26.28 -7.52
CA GLY A 205 8.65 -26.56 -8.24
C GLY A 205 7.47 -25.62 -7.91
N LYS A 206 7.54 -24.81 -6.85
CA LYS A 206 6.45 -23.93 -6.38
C LYS A 206 6.89 -22.47 -6.31
N PHE A 207 5.91 -21.56 -6.40
CA PHE A 207 6.15 -20.16 -6.06
C PHE A 207 6.52 -20.02 -4.59
N LEU A 208 7.38 -19.05 -4.35
CA LEU A 208 7.71 -18.51 -3.03
C LEU A 208 7.11 -17.10 -2.90
N THR A 209 7.23 -16.50 -1.73
CA THR A 209 6.87 -15.10 -1.56
C THR A 209 7.66 -14.23 -2.54
N ILE A 210 6.98 -13.38 -3.29
CA ILE A 210 7.62 -12.34 -4.10
C ILE A 210 8.01 -11.20 -3.16
N ARG A 211 9.16 -10.59 -3.41
CA ARG A 211 9.66 -9.46 -2.61
C ARG A 211 8.70 -8.29 -2.69
N ILE A 212 8.32 -7.77 -1.53
CA ILE A 212 7.45 -6.62 -1.38
C ILE A 212 8.32 -5.39 -1.11
N PRO A 213 8.30 -4.40 -2.00
CA PRO A 213 9.15 -3.22 -1.84
C PRO A 213 8.65 -2.23 -0.78
N HIS A 214 7.46 -2.42 -0.21
CA HIS A 214 6.76 -1.50 0.68
C HIS A 214 6.80 -0.06 0.16
N ASN A 215 6.03 0.18 -0.88
CA ASN A 215 5.89 1.45 -1.59
C ASN A 215 4.48 1.58 -2.15
N ALA A 216 4.16 2.76 -2.69
CA ALA A 216 2.93 2.94 -3.45
C ALA A 216 2.85 1.92 -4.60
N GLN A 217 1.73 1.20 -4.66
CA GLN A 217 1.56 0.03 -5.52
C GLN A 217 0.64 0.33 -6.70
N PRO A 218 1.15 0.26 -7.94
CA PRO A 218 0.31 0.36 -9.14
C PRO A 218 -0.47 -0.93 -9.39
N TYR A 219 -1.75 -0.77 -9.71
CA TYR A 219 -2.68 -1.85 -9.99
C TYR A 219 -3.51 -1.59 -11.25
N LEU A 220 -3.97 -2.68 -11.85
CA LEU A 220 -5.09 -2.70 -12.78
C LEU A 220 -6.36 -3.11 -12.02
N LYS A 221 -7.45 -2.36 -12.20
CA LYS A 221 -8.75 -2.68 -11.61
C LYS A 221 -9.24 -4.07 -12.03
N SER A 222 -9.02 -4.44 -13.28
CA SER A 222 -9.31 -5.77 -13.84
C SER A 222 -8.58 -6.93 -13.13
N THR A 223 -7.41 -6.67 -12.52
CA THR A 223 -6.72 -7.67 -11.68
C THR A 223 -7.59 -8.07 -10.49
N PHE A 224 -8.24 -7.10 -9.83
CA PHE A 224 -9.11 -7.37 -8.68
C PHE A 224 -10.27 -8.27 -9.07
N ALA A 225 -10.97 -7.97 -10.16
CA ALA A 225 -12.04 -8.81 -10.67
C ALA A 225 -11.56 -10.26 -10.90
N SER A 226 -10.40 -10.45 -11.53
CA SER A 226 -9.83 -11.77 -11.77
C SER A 226 -9.50 -12.54 -10.49
N VAL A 227 -8.99 -11.86 -9.45
CA VAL A 227 -8.71 -12.49 -8.15
C VAL A 227 -10.02 -12.84 -7.42
N TRP A 228 -11.01 -11.94 -7.44
CA TRP A 228 -12.32 -12.19 -6.86
C TRP A 228 -13.05 -13.38 -7.52
N ASP A 229 -12.94 -13.53 -8.83
CA ASP A 229 -13.53 -14.66 -9.54
C ASP A 229 -12.88 -15.99 -9.14
N ALA A 230 -11.57 -15.99 -8.96
CA ALA A 230 -10.80 -17.21 -8.65
C ALA A 230 -10.76 -17.57 -7.17
N CYS A 231 -10.78 -16.58 -6.25
CA CYS A 231 -10.52 -16.75 -4.82
C CYS A 231 -11.66 -16.19 -3.93
N ARG A 232 -12.89 -16.11 -4.47
CA ARG A 232 -14.04 -15.53 -3.75
C ARG A 232 -14.28 -16.12 -2.36
N PRO A 233 -14.30 -17.45 -2.15
CA PRO A 233 -14.54 -18.02 -0.84
C PRO A 233 -13.49 -17.60 0.20
N GLU A 234 -12.22 -17.61 -0.20
CA GLU A 234 -11.10 -17.28 0.68
C GLU A 234 -11.07 -15.76 1.00
N LEU A 235 -11.42 -14.89 0.04
CA LEU A 235 -11.54 -13.45 0.25
C LEU A 235 -12.75 -13.09 1.13
N GLU A 236 -13.90 -13.74 0.92
CA GLU A 236 -15.09 -13.53 1.74
C GLU A 236 -14.85 -13.98 3.19
N GLU A 237 -14.18 -15.10 3.40
CA GLU A 237 -13.78 -15.56 4.74
C GLU A 237 -12.87 -14.53 5.41
N ALA A 238 -11.78 -14.11 4.74
CA ALA A 238 -10.87 -13.10 5.27
C ALA A 238 -11.56 -11.76 5.56
N SER A 239 -12.60 -11.40 4.79
CA SER A 239 -13.37 -10.18 4.99
C SER A 239 -14.24 -10.19 6.24
N THR A 240 -14.53 -11.36 6.83
CA THR A 240 -15.28 -11.47 8.10
C THR A 240 -14.44 -11.06 9.31
N HIS A 241 -13.13 -10.96 9.17
CA HIS A 241 -12.22 -10.64 10.26
C HIS A 241 -12.17 -9.14 10.54
N THR A 242 -12.89 -8.69 11.54
CA THR A 242 -12.90 -7.28 12.00
C THR A 242 -11.48 -6.77 12.33
N PHE A 243 -10.61 -7.65 12.80
CA PHE A 243 -9.19 -7.40 13.07
C PHE A 243 -8.33 -8.45 12.37
N ARG A 244 -7.04 -8.16 12.19
CA ARG A 244 -6.11 -9.06 11.51
C ARG A 244 -6.02 -10.42 12.19
N SER A 245 -6.09 -11.49 11.38
CA SER A 245 -6.00 -12.89 11.80
C SER A 245 -4.82 -13.60 11.14
N GLU A 246 -4.34 -14.70 11.73
CA GLU A 246 -3.31 -15.55 11.12
C GLU A 246 -3.78 -16.27 9.86
N THR A 247 -5.09 -16.39 9.70
CA THR A 247 -5.74 -17.00 8.52
C THR A 247 -6.03 -15.99 7.42
N ASP A 248 -5.80 -14.67 7.67
CA ASP A 248 -6.01 -13.64 6.66
C ASP A 248 -5.19 -13.88 5.39
N LEU A 249 -5.71 -13.33 4.31
CA LEU A 249 -4.98 -12.97 3.11
C LEU A 249 -4.45 -11.54 3.25
N THR A 250 -3.61 -11.11 2.34
CA THR A 250 -3.15 -9.73 2.25
C THR A 250 -3.30 -9.19 0.83
N PRO A 251 -3.34 -7.86 0.63
CA PRO A 251 -3.41 -7.25 -0.69
C PRO A 251 -2.28 -7.64 -1.64
N GLU A 252 -1.18 -8.13 -1.10
CA GLU A 252 -0.09 -8.71 -1.88
C GLU A 252 -0.52 -9.92 -2.74
N LEU A 253 -1.69 -10.50 -2.46
CA LEU A 253 -2.29 -11.52 -3.33
C LEU A 253 -2.60 -10.92 -4.72
N PHE A 254 -3.25 -9.76 -4.77
CA PHE A 254 -3.60 -9.08 -6.02
C PHE A 254 -2.36 -8.71 -6.81
N ARG A 255 -1.35 -8.14 -6.14
CA ARG A 255 -0.06 -7.82 -6.74
C ARG A 255 0.64 -9.07 -7.31
N THR A 256 0.70 -10.15 -6.52
CA THR A 256 1.34 -11.40 -6.95
C THR A 256 0.58 -12.04 -8.10
N TRP A 257 -0.76 -11.95 -8.09
CA TRP A 257 -1.61 -12.42 -9.17
C TRP A 257 -1.32 -11.68 -10.49
N GLN A 258 -1.26 -10.34 -10.42
CA GLN A 258 -0.90 -9.47 -11.54
C GLN A 258 0.46 -9.87 -12.14
N ILE A 259 1.46 -10.12 -11.30
CA ILE A 259 2.78 -10.59 -11.74
C ILE A 259 2.69 -11.99 -12.40
N CYS A 260 1.95 -12.93 -11.81
CA CYS A 260 1.79 -14.29 -12.35
C CYS A 260 1.00 -14.32 -13.66
N LYS A 261 0.10 -13.36 -13.90
CA LYS A 261 -0.59 -13.18 -15.18
C LYS A 261 0.27 -12.51 -16.26
N SER A 262 1.47 -12.06 -15.92
CA SER A 262 2.34 -11.24 -16.78
C SER A 262 1.83 -9.81 -17.03
N ASP A 263 0.86 -9.36 -16.25
CA ASP A 263 0.27 -8.02 -16.33
C ASP A 263 1.15 -7.00 -15.59
N PHE A 264 2.43 -6.96 -15.90
CA PHE A 264 3.41 -6.02 -15.34
C PHE A 264 4.59 -5.81 -16.30
N GLU A 265 5.34 -4.72 -16.10
CA GLU A 265 6.65 -4.53 -16.71
C GLU A 265 7.75 -4.46 -15.65
N PRO A 266 8.91 -5.06 -15.92
CA PRO A 266 10.03 -5.10 -14.98
C PRO A 266 10.52 -3.70 -14.60
N TYR A 267 10.56 -3.42 -13.29
CA TYR A 267 11.07 -2.16 -12.77
C TYR A 267 11.68 -2.35 -11.39
N ASN A 268 12.88 -1.84 -11.18
CA ASN A 268 13.52 -1.90 -9.86
C ASN A 268 13.05 -0.72 -8.99
N THR A 269 11.93 -0.90 -8.31
CA THR A 269 11.32 0.13 -7.44
C THR A 269 12.25 0.64 -6.32
N TYR A 270 13.28 -0.13 -5.96
CA TYR A 270 14.27 0.27 -4.93
C TYR A 270 15.22 1.37 -5.38
N LYS A 271 15.28 1.70 -6.67
CA LYS A 271 16.15 2.77 -7.17
C LYS A 271 15.65 4.16 -6.79
N ASP A 272 14.35 4.32 -6.63
CA ASP A 272 13.69 5.61 -6.42
C ASP A 272 12.68 5.64 -5.26
N THR A 273 12.57 4.54 -4.52
CA THR A 273 11.74 4.44 -3.32
C THR A 273 12.53 3.97 -2.12
N LYS A 274 12.28 4.58 -0.95
CA LYS A 274 12.96 4.20 0.29
C LYS A 274 12.04 4.23 1.50
N MET A 275 12.02 3.10 2.23
CA MET A 275 11.39 3.03 3.55
C MET A 275 12.41 3.41 4.64
N PHE A 276 11.98 4.22 5.57
CA PHE A 276 12.72 4.65 6.75
C PHE A 276 11.98 4.23 8.02
N PRO A 277 12.43 3.14 8.71
CA PRO A 277 11.92 2.84 10.05
C PRO A 277 12.35 3.95 11.02
N LEU A 278 11.40 4.75 11.52
CA LEU A 278 11.70 5.92 12.36
C LEU A 278 12.36 5.57 13.68
N MET A 279 12.13 4.37 14.21
CA MET A 279 12.84 3.88 15.40
C MET A 279 14.37 3.85 15.20
N VAL A 280 14.85 3.65 13.98
CA VAL A 280 16.27 3.40 13.68
C VAL A 280 16.89 4.49 12.82
N LYS A 281 16.12 5.09 11.90
CA LYS A 281 16.63 5.96 10.83
C LYS A 281 15.93 7.32 10.69
N PRO A 282 15.52 8.01 11.80
CA PRO A 282 14.77 9.26 11.67
C PRO A 282 15.59 10.37 11.00
N LYS A 283 16.87 10.52 11.35
CA LYS A 283 17.76 11.53 10.73
C LYS A 283 17.96 11.31 9.23
N GLN A 284 18.05 10.04 8.82
CA GLN A 284 18.17 9.70 7.40
C GLN A 284 16.88 10.00 6.62
N ALA A 285 15.70 9.81 7.23
CA ALA A 285 14.43 10.19 6.63
C ALA A 285 14.37 11.71 6.40
N VAL A 286 14.64 12.51 7.43
CA VAL A 286 14.71 13.98 7.35
C VAL A 286 15.66 14.45 6.24
N LYS A 287 16.88 13.90 6.20
CA LYS A 287 17.87 14.22 5.17
C LYS A 287 17.37 13.88 3.77
N ALA A 288 16.83 12.69 3.60
CA ALA A 288 16.36 12.20 2.30
C ALA A 288 15.18 13.05 1.76
N ILE A 289 14.27 13.51 2.63
CA ILE A 289 13.17 14.40 2.27
C ILE A 289 13.71 15.76 1.82
N ARG A 290 14.54 16.42 2.63
CA ARG A 290 15.12 17.74 2.32
C ARG A 290 15.91 17.74 1.01
N GLU A 291 16.67 16.67 0.77
CA GLU A 291 17.49 16.52 -0.44
C GLU A 291 16.69 16.00 -1.64
N GLN A 292 15.39 15.71 -1.46
CA GLN A 292 14.51 15.11 -2.50
C GLN A 292 15.18 13.89 -3.17
N LYS A 293 15.85 13.07 -2.37
CA LYS A 293 16.74 12.01 -2.84
C LYS A 293 16.01 10.88 -3.54
N TYR A 294 14.76 10.65 -3.18
CA TYR A 294 13.91 9.60 -3.74
C TYR A 294 12.62 10.21 -4.29
N LYS A 295 11.98 9.53 -5.23
CA LYS A 295 10.64 9.91 -5.70
C LYS A 295 9.59 9.66 -4.62
N LEU A 296 9.72 8.53 -3.94
CA LEU A 296 8.80 8.07 -2.90
C LEU A 296 9.58 7.73 -1.63
N VAL A 297 9.07 8.20 -0.49
CA VAL A 297 9.55 7.80 0.83
C VAL A 297 8.39 7.19 1.63
N CYS A 298 8.70 6.12 2.37
CA CYS A 298 7.81 5.59 3.41
C CYS A 298 8.40 5.95 4.76
N ILE A 299 7.56 6.53 5.62
CA ILE A 299 7.91 6.88 7.01
C ILE A 299 7.23 5.87 7.93
N ASN A 300 7.93 4.76 8.21
CA ASN A 300 7.36 3.67 8.96
C ASN A 300 7.44 3.88 10.47
N ASP A 301 6.28 3.94 11.13
CA ASP A 301 6.15 4.19 12.58
C ASP A 301 6.50 3.00 13.46
N SER A 302 6.71 3.30 14.73
CA SER A 302 6.86 2.35 15.81
C SER A 302 6.49 3.01 17.15
N VAL A 303 5.88 2.25 18.06
CA VAL A 303 5.64 2.69 19.45
C VAL A 303 6.94 2.94 20.24
N HIS A 304 8.09 2.52 19.69
CA HIS A 304 9.40 2.61 20.35
C HIS A 304 10.28 3.75 19.80
N ILE A 305 9.70 4.78 19.17
CA ILE A 305 10.47 5.95 18.69
C ILE A 305 10.93 6.76 19.92
N ARG A 306 12.26 6.91 20.06
CA ARG A 306 12.83 7.79 21.08
C ARG A 306 12.66 9.25 20.67
N ASN A 307 12.32 10.11 21.65
CA ASN A 307 12.10 11.55 21.44
C ASN A 307 11.10 11.81 20.30
N TYR A 308 9.96 11.13 20.35
CA TYR A 308 8.93 11.11 19.31
C TYR A 308 8.58 12.52 18.81
N GLU A 309 8.26 13.45 19.72
CA GLU A 309 7.88 14.83 19.38
C GLU A 309 8.97 15.54 18.56
N GLN A 310 10.24 15.43 18.97
CA GLN A 310 11.36 16.04 18.24
C GLN A 310 11.54 15.41 16.84
N VAL A 311 11.32 14.10 16.72
CA VAL A 311 11.39 13.41 15.42
C VAL A 311 10.28 13.91 14.52
N MET A 312 9.04 14.06 15.02
CA MET A 312 7.91 14.58 14.24
C MET A 312 8.12 16.04 13.82
N GLN A 313 8.59 16.92 14.70
CA GLN A 313 8.93 18.30 14.37
C GLN A 313 10.01 18.40 13.27
N ASN A 314 11.04 17.55 13.34
CA ASN A 314 12.10 17.54 12.33
C ASN A 314 11.60 17.04 10.97
N LEU A 315 10.70 16.06 10.95
CA LEU A 315 10.05 15.56 9.73
C LEU A 315 9.12 16.61 9.14
N GLU A 316 8.29 17.25 9.98
CA GLU A 316 7.42 18.35 9.54
C GLU A 316 8.23 19.48 8.90
N ALA A 317 9.31 19.92 9.57
CA ALA A 317 10.21 20.94 9.03
C ALA A 317 10.87 20.51 7.70
N ALA A 318 11.13 19.21 7.52
CA ALA A 318 11.66 18.69 6.27
C ALA A 318 10.62 18.71 5.15
N PHE A 319 9.38 18.27 5.42
CA PHE A 319 8.30 18.38 4.45
C PHE A 319 7.98 19.83 4.11
N GLN A 320 7.89 20.71 5.12
CA GLN A 320 7.64 22.14 4.91
C GLN A 320 8.71 22.79 4.02
N SER A 321 9.98 22.35 4.10
CA SER A 321 11.06 22.90 3.28
C SER A 321 10.92 22.59 1.79
N ILE A 322 10.26 21.49 1.43
CA ILE A 322 10.06 21.09 0.02
C ILE A 322 8.62 21.33 -0.47
N LEU A 323 7.67 21.50 0.44
CA LEU A 323 6.23 21.67 0.21
C LEU A 323 5.68 22.82 1.09
N PRO A 324 6.21 24.07 0.92
CA PRO A 324 5.83 25.20 1.78
C PRO A 324 4.41 25.71 1.54
N ASP A 325 3.95 25.64 0.29
CA ASP A 325 2.69 26.24 -0.13
C ASP A 325 1.52 25.26 0.12
N LYS A 326 0.36 25.81 0.47
CA LYS A 326 -0.89 25.05 0.52
C LYS A 326 -1.23 24.50 -0.87
N SER A 327 -1.78 23.31 -0.90
CA SER A 327 -2.36 22.74 -2.11
C SER A 327 -3.79 23.25 -2.34
N SER A 328 -4.31 23.05 -3.54
CA SER A 328 -5.72 23.33 -3.87
C SER A 328 -6.71 22.43 -3.10
N PHE A 329 -6.22 21.45 -2.35
CA PHE A 329 -7.01 20.60 -1.48
C PHE A 329 -7.13 21.13 -0.04
N GLU A 330 -6.54 22.27 0.27
CA GLU A 330 -6.55 22.86 1.61
C GLU A 330 -7.41 24.12 1.66
N LEU A 331 -8.32 24.20 2.67
CA LEU A 331 -9.18 25.36 2.97
C LEU A 331 -8.36 26.61 3.36
#